data_06da4d95e414ea2463cd6aa6dfbf3723
#
_entry.id   06da4d95e414ea2463cd6aa6dfbf3723
#
_cell.length_a   1.000
_cell.length_b   1.000
_cell.length_c   1.000
_cell.angle_alpha   90.00
_cell.angle_beta   90.00
_cell.angle_gamma   90.00
#
_symmetry.space_group_name_H-M   'P 1'
#
loop_
_entity.id
_entity.type
_entity.pdbx_description
1 polymer ?
#
loop_
_entity_poly.entity_id
_entity_poly.type
_entity_poly.pdbx_seq_one_letter_code
_entity_poly.pdbx_strand_id
1 'polypeptide(L)'
;MQLTEKVQIKETQFPKSNIKAEEWLKLLVDECLNMLSNAGIDTKQHTGAGVEIHISDTRGRKRVTNNQKGSHALGLCYTKNSSTGNKRVIEVDRETDNLWETIDTVAHEVTHAVLDETEGHKGRFPKLVKDLFKLGGKPTATTPTEEMKELFYDFLVANGGYPHIAFRPRHRKQTTRMVKVWCTDFACAGGTEKSMLQGIGFIFRASSKAIQNAVDAGHSLSCPVCQSPATFEEDTVPEGLYA
;
A
#
# COMPACT_ATOMS: atom_id res chain seq x y z
N MET A 1 36.50 -14.08 26.39
CA MET A 1 35.82 -13.56 25.19
C MET A 1 34.51 -12.95 25.69
N GLN A 2 34.51 -11.65 26.00
CA GLN A 2 33.34 -10.95 26.50
C GLN A 2 32.37 -10.78 25.32
N LEU A 3 31.19 -11.39 25.45
CA LEU A 3 30.05 -11.07 24.59
C LEU A 3 29.65 -9.64 24.92
N THR A 4 30.06 -8.68 24.10
CA THR A 4 29.49 -7.33 24.12
C THR A 4 28.00 -7.48 23.79
N GLU A 5 27.13 -7.28 24.77
CA GLU A 5 25.69 -7.14 24.56
C GLU A 5 25.52 -6.03 23.51
N LYS A 6 24.99 -6.40 22.33
CA LYS A 6 24.62 -5.42 21.32
C LYS A 6 23.50 -4.55 21.91
N VAL A 7 23.81 -3.29 22.15
CA VAL A 7 22.84 -2.31 22.64
C VAL A 7 21.74 -2.17 21.60
N GLN A 8 20.54 -2.52 21.98
CA GLN A 8 19.38 -2.43 21.10
C GLN A 8 18.97 -0.96 20.94
N ILE A 9 19.07 -0.41 19.71
CA ILE A 9 18.70 0.97 19.42
C ILE A 9 17.17 1.07 19.33
N LYS A 10 16.56 1.82 20.23
CA LYS A 10 15.11 1.99 20.32
C LYS A 10 14.67 3.33 19.73
N GLU A 11 13.55 3.37 19.07
CA GLU A 11 12.94 4.60 18.54
C GLU A 11 12.77 5.67 19.62
N THR A 12 12.42 5.26 20.84
CA THR A 12 12.21 6.16 22.00
C THR A 12 13.44 6.95 22.42
N GLN A 13 14.64 6.60 21.94
CA GLN A 13 15.88 7.35 22.17
C GLN A 13 15.95 8.64 21.36
N PHE A 14 15.16 8.76 20.30
CA PHE A 14 15.15 9.92 19.41
C PHE A 14 13.83 10.68 19.55
N PRO A 15 13.82 11.81 20.27
CA PRO A 15 12.64 12.66 20.35
C PRO A 15 12.25 13.12 18.94
N LYS A 16 10.94 13.24 18.68
CA LYS A 16 10.46 13.75 17.39
C LYS A 16 11.10 15.08 17.06
N SER A 17 11.54 15.22 15.82
CA SER A 17 12.14 16.45 15.30
C SER A 17 11.17 17.63 15.37
N ASN A 18 11.69 18.85 15.48
CA ASN A 18 10.89 20.08 15.49
C ASN A 18 10.63 20.65 14.08
N ILE A 19 11.23 20.06 13.04
CA ILE A 19 10.99 20.47 11.65
C ILE A 19 9.77 19.75 11.08
N LYS A 20 9.27 20.20 9.93
CA LYS A 20 8.16 19.53 9.26
C LYS A 20 8.57 18.14 8.76
N ALA A 21 7.60 17.22 8.74
CA ALA A 21 7.86 15.84 8.32
C ALA A 21 8.44 15.73 6.90
N GLU A 22 7.98 16.55 5.96
CA GLU A 22 8.52 16.55 4.59
C GLU A 22 9.93 17.15 4.52
N GLU A 23 10.27 18.10 5.37
CA GLU A 23 11.63 18.63 5.49
C GLU A 23 12.58 17.56 6.05
N TRP A 24 12.14 16.83 7.07
CA TRP A 24 12.87 15.71 7.63
C TRP A 24 13.12 14.61 6.60
N LEU A 25 12.09 14.26 5.81
CA LEU A 25 12.22 13.30 4.72
C LEU A 25 13.21 13.75 3.65
N LYS A 26 13.28 15.05 3.33
CA LYS A 26 14.29 15.59 2.39
C LYS A 26 15.70 15.40 2.92
N LEU A 27 15.94 15.70 4.21
CA LEU A 27 17.24 15.45 4.84
C LEU A 27 17.62 13.98 4.79
N LEU A 28 16.66 13.07 4.99
CA LEU A 28 16.90 11.63 4.89
C LEU A 28 17.22 11.19 3.45
N VAL A 29 16.52 11.75 2.46
CA VAL A 29 16.85 11.51 1.03
C VAL A 29 18.27 11.98 0.72
N ASP A 30 18.65 13.18 1.17
CA ASP A 30 20.00 13.73 0.96
C ASP A 30 21.05 12.85 1.61
N GLU A 31 20.81 12.34 2.82
CA GLU A 31 21.71 11.40 3.51
C GLU A 31 21.87 10.10 2.70
N CYS A 32 20.77 9.51 2.23
CA CYS A 32 20.82 8.31 1.38
C CYS A 32 21.59 8.55 0.07
N LEU A 33 21.37 9.70 -0.57
CA LEU A 33 22.11 10.07 -1.80
C LEU A 33 23.60 10.27 -1.54
N ASN A 34 23.96 10.86 -0.40
CA ASN A 34 25.36 11.00 0.03
C ASN A 34 26.02 9.63 0.26
N MET A 35 25.34 8.71 0.94
CA MET A 35 25.82 7.34 1.14
C MET A 35 26.07 6.63 -0.19
N LEU A 36 25.13 6.74 -1.15
CA LEU A 36 25.25 6.17 -2.49
C LEU A 36 26.42 6.78 -3.25
N SER A 37 26.55 8.11 -3.22
CA SER A 37 27.67 8.82 -3.88
C SER A 37 29.03 8.40 -3.31
N ASN A 38 29.14 8.28 -1.98
CA ASN A 38 30.35 7.81 -1.31
C ASN A 38 30.69 6.35 -1.65
N ALA A 39 29.69 5.55 -1.98
CA ALA A 39 29.86 4.19 -2.49
C ALA A 39 30.17 4.12 -3.99
N GLY A 40 30.39 5.28 -4.67
CA GLY A 40 30.73 5.37 -6.08
C GLY A 40 29.56 5.23 -7.05
N ILE A 41 28.32 5.38 -6.56
CA ILE A 41 27.12 5.37 -7.42
C ILE A 41 26.89 6.78 -7.98
N ASP A 42 26.73 6.90 -9.28
CA ASP A 42 26.34 8.17 -9.92
C ASP A 42 24.87 8.46 -9.62
N THR A 43 24.62 9.27 -8.60
CA THR A 43 23.29 9.64 -8.15
C THR A 43 22.56 10.60 -9.10
N LYS A 44 23.26 11.20 -10.08
CA LYS A 44 22.68 12.16 -11.02
C LYS A 44 22.24 11.52 -12.33
N GLN A 45 22.80 10.38 -12.69
CA GLN A 45 22.54 9.73 -13.97
C GLN A 45 21.06 9.49 -14.26
N HIS A 46 20.27 9.06 -13.25
CA HIS A 46 18.88 8.67 -13.42
C HIS A 46 17.88 9.58 -12.70
N THR A 47 18.33 10.48 -11.84
CA THR A 47 17.43 11.37 -11.08
C THR A 47 16.94 12.59 -11.85
N GLY A 48 17.55 12.89 -13.00
CA GLY A 48 17.20 14.08 -13.78
C GLY A 48 17.53 15.36 -13.02
N ALA A 49 16.53 16.21 -12.75
CA ALA A 49 16.69 17.46 -11.98
C ALA A 49 16.74 17.22 -10.45
N GLY A 50 16.76 15.96 -9.99
CA GLY A 50 16.87 15.59 -8.59
C GLY A 50 15.77 14.64 -8.11
N VAL A 51 15.68 14.51 -6.80
CA VAL A 51 14.66 13.70 -6.12
C VAL A 51 13.77 14.61 -5.28
N GLU A 52 12.47 14.45 -5.42
CA GLU A 52 11.45 15.08 -4.58
C GLU A 52 10.76 14.02 -3.74
N ILE A 53 10.37 14.36 -2.49
CA ILE A 53 9.68 13.42 -1.59
C ILE A 53 8.46 14.08 -0.97
N HIS A 54 7.37 13.33 -0.90
CA HIS A 54 6.08 13.78 -0.35
C HIS A 54 5.44 12.71 0.52
N ILE A 55 4.62 13.15 1.47
CA ILE A 55 3.73 12.29 2.23
C ILE A 55 2.38 12.24 1.51
N SER A 56 1.92 11.08 1.12
CA SER A 56 0.69 10.94 0.35
C SER A 56 -0.09 9.66 0.67
N ASP A 57 -1.27 9.51 0.08
CA ASP A 57 -2.02 8.25 0.11
C ASP A 57 -1.55 7.35 -1.03
N THR A 58 -0.72 6.38 -0.72
CA THR A 58 -0.20 5.42 -1.70
C THR A 58 -1.20 4.30 -2.05
N ARG A 59 -2.34 4.25 -1.34
CA ARG A 59 -3.41 3.28 -1.59
C ARG A 59 -4.08 3.53 -2.93
N GLY A 60 -4.38 2.45 -3.62
CA GLY A 60 -5.08 2.52 -4.91
C GLY A 60 -4.21 2.91 -6.10
N ARG A 61 -2.95 3.31 -5.88
CA ARG A 61 -1.99 3.61 -6.96
C ARG A 61 -1.26 2.37 -7.48
N LYS A 62 -1.70 1.18 -7.07
CA LYS A 62 -1.14 -0.06 -7.57
C LYS A 62 -1.38 -0.21 -9.06
N ARG A 63 -0.32 -0.48 -9.81
CA ARG A 63 -0.45 -1.24 -11.05
C ARG A 63 -1.23 -2.51 -10.71
N VAL A 64 -2.45 -2.62 -11.26
CA VAL A 64 -3.25 -3.84 -11.17
C VAL A 64 -2.52 -4.92 -11.98
N THR A 65 -1.58 -5.58 -11.36
CA THR A 65 -1.14 -6.89 -11.84
C THR A 65 -2.13 -7.89 -11.26
N ASN A 66 -2.83 -8.57 -12.17
CA ASN A 66 -3.82 -9.60 -11.86
C ASN A 66 -3.35 -10.47 -10.68
N ASN A 67 -4.19 -10.61 -9.65
CA ASN A 67 -4.12 -11.55 -8.52
C ASN A 67 -3.48 -11.13 -7.18
N GLN A 68 -3.14 -9.88 -6.91
CA GLN A 68 -2.78 -9.52 -5.54
C GLN A 68 -3.86 -8.64 -4.89
N LYS A 69 -4.74 -9.25 -4.11
CA LYS A 69 -5.60 -8.56 -3.16
C LYS A 69 -4.72 -7.83 -2.14
N GLY A 70 -4.74 -6.50 -2.17
CA GLY A 70 -4.62 -5.73 -0.95
C GLY A 70 -3.22 -5.50 -0.35
N SER A 71 -2.07 -5.71 -1.01
CA SER A 71 -0.81 -5.24 -0.45
C SER A 71 -0.70 -3.72 -0.61
N HIS A 72 -0.57 -3.02 0.50
CA HIS A 72 -0.34 -1.59 0.59
C HIS A 72 1.16 -1.32 0.41
N ALA A 73 1.55 -0.45 -0.50
CA ALA A 73 2.93 -0.02 -0.61
C ALA A 73 3.19 1.11 0.40
N LEU A 74 4.23 0.99 1.22
CA LEU A 74 4.63 2.03 2.16
C LEU A 74 5.34 3.19 1.47
N GLY A 75 5.94 2.94 0.30
CA GLY A 75 6.56 3.92 -0.55
C GLY A 75 6.36 3.63 -2.03
N LEU A 76 6.56 4.64 -2.87
CA LEU A 76 6.53 4.56 -4.33
C LEU A 76 7.57 5.52 -4.88
N CYS A 77 8.36 5.05 -5.86
CA CYS A 77 9.26 5.89 -6.64
C CYS A 77 8.75 6.01 -8.08
N TYR A 78 8.46 7.23 -8.51
CA TYR A 78 8.03 7.53 -9.86
C TYR A 78 9.21 7.86 -10.77
N THR A 79 9.05 7.56 -12.05
CA THR A 79 10.05 7.91 -13.07
C THR A 79 10.14 9.42 -13.25
N LYS A 80 11.30 9.93 -13.67
CA LYS A 80 11.48 11.37 -13.95
C LYS A 80 10.51 11.91 -15.00
N ASN A 81 10.09 11.06 -15.94
CA ASN A 81 9.13 11.43 -17.00
C ASN A 81 7.70 11.58 -16.47
N SER A 82 7.42 11.11 -15.26
CA SER A 82 6.11 11.25 -14.61
C SER A 82 5.93 12.61 -13.92
N SER A 83 6.98 13.43 -13.81
CA SER A 83 6.93 14.76 -13.21
C SER A 83 7.19 15.86 -14.23
N THR A 84 6.49 16.99 -14.11
CA THR A 84 6.69 18.17 -14.96
C THR A 84 8.07 18.82 -14.76
N GLY A 85 8.71 18.58 -13.60
CA GLY A 85 10.02 19.08 -13.26
C GLY A 85 11.17 18.18 -13.69
N ASN A 86 10.92 17.10 -14.42
CA ASN A 86 11.93 16.09 -14.79
C ASN A 86 12.73 15.56 -13.58
N LYS A 87 12.04 15.37 -12.46
CA LYS A 87 12.60 14.83 -11.21
C LYS A 87 12.06 13.45 -10.91
N ARG A 88 12.79 12.64 -10.17
CA ARG A 88 12.22 11.48 -9.48
C ARG A 88 11.33 11.96 -8.35
N VAL A 89 10.16 11.38 -8.21
CA VAL A 89 9.25 11.69 -7.10
C VAL A 89 9.09 10.44 -6.25
N ILE A 90 9.34 10.59 -4.96
CA ILE A 90 9.10 9.55 -3.95
C ILE A 90 7.87 9.94 -3.16
N GLU A 91 6.96 9.01 -2.97
CA GLU A 91 5.83 9.14 -2.05
C GLU A 91 5.99 8.15 -0.90
N VAL A 92 5.85 8.65 0.34
CA VAL A 92 5.77 7.84 1.55
C VAL A 92 4.34 7.85 2.04
N ASP A 93 3.83 6.70 2.45
CA ASP A 93 2.45 6.58 2.87
C ASP A 93 2.15 7.37 4.15
N ARG A 94 1.07 8.13 4.13
CA ARG A 94 0.62 8.98 5.24
C ARG A 94 0.21 8.20 6.51
N GLU A 95 0.02 6.89 6.42
CA GLU A 95 -0.30 6.05 7.57
C GLU A 95 0.95 5.51 8.27
N THR A 96 2.15 5.74 7.70
CA THR A 96 3.43 5.31 8.26
C THR A 96 3.97 6.40 9.17
N ASP A 97 4.04 6.14 10.47
CA ASP A 97 4.61 7.01 11.49
C ASP A 97 5.74 6.32 12.31
N ASN A 98 6.04 5.09 11.97
CA ASN A 98 7.15 4.35 12.57
C ASN A 98 8.48 4.82 11.97
N LEU A 99 9.43 5.20 12.83
CA LEU A 99 10.72 5.75 12.45
C LEU A 99 11.51 4.80 11.54
N TRP A 100 11.63 3.53 11.96
CA TRP A 100 12.47 2.56 11.27
C TRP A 100 11.88 2.08 9.95
N GLU A 101 10.56 1.92 9.89
CA GLU A 101 9.86 1.61 8.64
C GLU A 101 9.97 2.78 7.64
N THR A 102 9.95 4.03 8.13
CA THR A 102 10.13 5.20 7.27
C THR A 102 11.53 5.25 6.68
N ILE A 103 12.57 5.01 7.49
CA ILE A 103 13.97 4.99 7.01
C ILE A 103 14.17 3.86 5.99
N ASP A 104 13.68 2.64 6.29
CA ASP A 104 13.73 1.51 5.37
C ASP A 104 13.05 1.84 4.04
N THR A 105 11.83 2.39 4.10
CA THR A 105 11.05 2.78 2.92
C THR A 105 11.79 3.83 2.09
N VAL A 106 12.31 4.90 2.70
CA VAL A 106 13.01 5.96 1.97
C VAL A 106 14.30 5.44 1.34
N ALA A 107 15.11 4.65 2.06
CA ALA A 107 16.33 4.05 1.51
C ALA A 107 16.03 3.13 0.32
N HIS A 108 14.94 2.35 0.41
CA HIS A 108 14.43 1.51 -0.67
C HIS A 108 14.06 2.34 -1.92
N GLU A 109 13.23 3.37 -1.74
CA GLU A 109 12.74 4.19 -2.86
C GLU A 109 13.84 5.10 -3.45
N VAL A 110 14.78 5.59 -2.65
CA VAL A 110 15.98 6.32 -3.15
C VAL A 110 16.86 5.40 -3.99
N THR A 111 16.97 4.12 -3.62
CA THR A 111 17.69 3.14 -4.46
C THR A 111 17.04 3.00 -5.84
N HIS A 112 15.72 2.96 -5.91
CA HIS A 112 15.00 3.00 -7.20
C HIS A 112 15.25 4.30 -7.96
N ALA A 113 15.32 5.43 -7.27
CA ALA A 113 15.52 6.73 -7.90
C ALA A 113 16.87 6.87 -8.62
N VAL A 114 17.92 6.25 -8.09
CA VAL A 114 19.29 6.35 -8.66
C VAL A 114 19.62 5.25 -9.66
N LEU A 115 18.76 4.23 -9.78
CA LEU A 115 18.95 3.14 -10.74
C LEU A 115 18.12 3.34 -12.00
N ASP A 116 18.48 2.59 -13.05
CA ASP A 116 17.67 2.52 -14.26
C ASP A 116 16.29 1.90 -13.96
N GLU A 117 15.25 2.44 -14.58
CA GLU A 117 13.87 2.00 -14.37
C GLU A 117 13.65 0.52 -14.72
N THR A 118 14.47 -0.03 -15.60
CA THR A 118 14.40 -1.42 -16.04
C THR A 118 14.98 -2.40 -15.02
N GLU A 119 15.81 -1.93 -14.08
CA GLU A 119 16.41 -2.81 -13.07
C GLU A 119 15.37 -3.32 -12.07
N GLY A 120 14.39 -2.50 -11.70
CA GLY A 120 13.38 -2.84 -10.70
C GLY A 120 14.04 -3.35 -9.40
N HIS A 121 13.63 -4.53 -8.93
CA HIS A 121 14.23 -5.19 -7.75
C HIS A 121 15.32 -6.22 -8.11
N LYS A 122 15.93 -6.08 -9.27
CA LYS A 122 16.98 -6.98 -9.82
C LYS A 122 18.29 -6.20 -10.00
N GLY A 123 19.25 -6.81 -10.68
CA GLY A 123 20.52 -6.15 -11.01
C GLY A 123 21.28 -5.66 -9.78
N ARG A 124 21.57 -4.36 -9.72
CA ARG A 124 22.31 -3.72 -8.63
C ARG A 124 21.45 -3.46 -7.39
N PHE A 125 20.13 -3.39 -7.53
CA PHE A 125 19.21 -3.04 -6.46
C PHE A 125 19.38 -3.90 -5.20
N PRO A 126 19.34 -5.27 -5.26
CA PRO A 126 19.47 -6.11 -4.07
C PRO A 126 20.78 -5.88 -3.32
N LYS A 127 21.86 -5.61 -4.05
CA LYS A 127 23.16 -5.35 -3.44
C LYS A 127 23.18 -4.02 -2.71
N LEU A 128 22.63 -2.96 -3.29
CA LEU A 128 22.59 -1.64 -2.64
C LEU A 128 21.73 -1.65 -1.38
N VAL A 129 20.52 -2.20 -1.42
CA VAL A 129 19.66 -2.24 -0.23
C VAL A 129 20.25 -3.10 0.89
N LYS A 130 20.92 -4.21 0.55
CA LYS A 130 21.51 -5.13 1.55
C LYS A 130 22.86 -4.66 2.05
N ASP A 131 23.78 -4.37 1.14
CA ASP A 131 25.20 -4.18 1.48
C ASP A 131 25.47 -2.73 1.91
N LEU A 132 24.80 -1.74 1.30
CA LEU A 132 24.97 -0.34 1.66
C LEU A 132 24.02 0.07 2.76
N PHE A 133 22.71 -0.06 2.55
CA PHE A 133 21.70 0.39 3.51
C PHE A 133 21.39 -0.60 4.63
N LYS A 134 21.95 -1.81 4.58
CA LYS A 134 21.76 -2.86 5.59
C LYS A 134 20.30 -3.28 5.80
N LEU A 135 19.47 -3.14 4.76
CA LEU A 135 18.06 -3.56 4.84
C LEU A 135 17.94 -5.08 4.83
N GLY A 136 17.02 -5.60 5.62
CA GLY A 136 16.65 -7.02 5.68
C GLY A 136 15.56 -7.39 4.68
N GLY A 137 15.05 -8.61 4.82
CA GLY A 137 13.91 -9.09 4.02
C GLY A 137 14.24 -9.42 2.57
N LYS A 138 13.21 -9.41 1.73
CA LYS A 138 13.32 -9.63 0.28
C LYS A 138 13.48 -8.29 -0.43
N PRO A 139 14.18 -8.22 -1.57
CA PRO A 139 14.31 -6.96 -2.33
C PRO A 139 12.99 -6.27 -2.68
N THR A 140 11.91 -7.02 -2.79
CA THR A 140 10.54 -6.51 -3.06
C THR A 140 9.76 -6.14 -1.80
N ALA A 141 10.31 -6.41 -0.61
CA ALA A 141 9.69 -6.16 0.68
C ALA A 141 10.79 -6.16 1.75
N THR A 142 11.51 -5.04 1.81
CA THR A 142 12.60 -4.84 2.77
C THR A 142 12.05 -4.64 4.18
N THR A 143 12.91 -4.80 5.15
CA THR A 143 12.58 -4.64 6.58
C THR A 143 13.76 -4.03 7.32
N PRO A 144 13.50 -3.21 8.35
CA PRO A 144 14.55 -2.65 9.19
C PRO A 144 15.39 -3.73 9.86
N THR A 145 16.71 -3.51 9.96
CA THR A 145 17.66 -4.35 10.72
C THR A 145 18.37 -3.55 11.80
N GLU A 146 19.03 -4.20 12.71
CA GLU A 146 19.85 -3.51 13.73
C GLU A 146 21.04 -2.79 13.08
N GLU A 147 21.65 -3.40 12.04
CA GLU A 147 22.76 -2.78 11.30
C GLU A 147 22.29 -1.50 10.55
N MET A 148 21.07 -1.47 10.03
CA MET A 148 20.48 -0.26 9.46
C MET A 148 20.27 0.81 10.53
N LYS A 149 19.82 0.45 11.72
CA LYS A 149 19.62 1.40 12.83
C LYS A 149 20.95 2.02 13.27
N GLU A 150 22.01 1.20 13.35
CA GLU A 150 23.37 1.69 13.61
C GLU A 150 23.85 2.66 12.51
N LEU A 151 23.60 2.33 11.26
CA LEU A 151 24.00 3.13 10.09
C LEU A 151 23.37 4.53 10.12
N PHE A 152 22.10 4.66 10.51
CA PHE A 152 21.40 5.94 10.56
C PHE A 152 21.43 6.63 11.93
N TYR A 153 22.19 6.12 12.88
CA TYR A 153 22.25 6.64 14.25
C TYR A 153 22.69 8.10 14.31
N ASP A 154 23.77 8.48 13.63
CA ASP A 154 24.31 9.84 13.64
C ASP A 154 23.34 10.82 12.94
N PHE A 155 22.66 10.39 11.88
CA PHE A 155 21.59 11.18 11.26
C PHE A 155 20.48 11.49 12.25
N LEU A 156 20.07 10.52 13.05
CA LEU A 156 19.01 10.67 14.06
C LEU A 156 19.43 11.53 15.26
N VAL A 157 20.69 11.42 15.68
CA VAL A 157 21.24 12.30 16.72
C VAL A 157 21.21 13.77 16.27
N ALA A 158 21.54 14.02 15.00
CA ALA A 158 21.58 15.37 14.44
C ALA A 158 20.17 15.96 14.15
N ASN A 159 19.23 15.13 13.69
CA ASN A 159 17.95 15.60 13.13
C ASN A 159 16.73 15.20 13.98
N GLY A 160 16.89 14.38 15.01
CA GLY A 160 15.78 13.80 15.78
C GLY A 160 15.03 12.70 15.04
N GLY A 161 14.02 12.12 15.70
CA GLY A 161 13.14 11.11 15.12
C GLY A 161 12.12 11.70 14.14
N TYR A 162 11.52 10.82 13.33
CA TYR A 162 10.51 11.20 12.32
C TYR A 162 9.30 11.92 12.96
N PRO A 163 9.01 13.16 12.59
CA PRO A 163 8.02 13.98 13.29
C PRO A 163 6.57 13.77 12.83
N HIS A 164 6.34 12.87 11.86
CA HIS A 164 5.01 12.63 11.31
C HIS A 164 4.04 12.02 12.34
N ILE A 165 2.78 12.38 12.19
CA ILE A 165 1.65 11.75 12.90
C ILE A 165 0.80 11.05 11.86
N ALA A 166 0.69 9.72 11.95
CA ALA A 166 -0.03 8.93 10.97
C ALA A 166 -1.49 9.36 10.84
N PHE A 167 -1.90 9.63 9.62
CA PHE A 167 -3.30 9.86 9.30
C PHE A 167 -3.98 8.55 8.92
N ARG A 168 -4.66 7.94 9.88
CA ARG A 168 -5.42 6.70 9.70
C ARG A 168 -6.92 7.00 9.64
N PRO A 169 -7.46 7.34 8.45
CA PRO A 169 -8.88 7.60 8.33
C PRO A 169 -9.66 6.35 8.75
N ARG A 170 -10.64 6.53 9.62
CA ARG A 170 -11.58 5.44 9.92
C ARG A 170 -12.34 5.14 8.64
N HIS A 171 -11.94 4.08 7.95
CA HIS A 171 -12.78 3.54 6.89
C HIS A 171 -14.06 3.04 7.54
N ARG A 172 -15.17 3.74 7.33
CA ARG A 172 -16.47 3.13 7.56
C ARG A 172 -16.49 1.88 6.68
N LYS A 173 -16.42 0.71 7.30
CA LYS A 173 -16.77 -0.52 6.58
C LYS A 173 -18.12 -0.24 5.96
N GLN A 174 -18.20 -0.42 4.65
CA GLN A 174 -19.48 -0.33 3.96
C GLN A 174 -20.41 -1.34 4.62
N THR A 175 -21.34 -0.83 5.43
CA THR A 175 -22.26 -1.68 6.23
C THR A 175 -23.36 -2.27 5.35
N THR A 176 -23.56 -1.70 4.16
CA THR A 176 -24.53 -2.20 3.17
C THR A 176 -23.78 -2.95 2.07
N ARG A 177 -23.46 -4.22 2.29
CA ARG A 177 -23.09 -5.09 1.18
C ARG A 177 -24.35 -5.37 0.35
N MET A 178 -24.29 -5.04 -0.92
CA MET A 178 -25.31 -5.45 -1.88
C MET A 178 -25.22 -6.97 -2.07
N VAL A 179 -26.24 -7.68 -1.66
CA VAL A 179 -26.39 -9.12 -1.83
C VAL A 179 -26.61 -9.44 -3.30
N LYS A 180 -25.94 -10.46 -3.81
CA LYS A 180 -26.19 -10.96 -5.15
C LYS A 180 -27.48 -11.75 -5.15
N VAL A 181 -28.42 -11.34 -5.98
CA VAL A 181 -29.71 -11.98 -6.19
C VAL A 181 -29.78 -12.41 -7.64
N TRP A 182 -30.38 -13.54 -7.94
CA TRP A 182 -30.56 -14.02 -9.29
C TRP A 182 -31.95 -14.56 -9.54
N CYS A 183 -32.36 -14.41 -10.77
CA CYS A 183 -33.60 -14.99 -11.28
C CYS A 183 -33.51 -16.50 -11.32
N THR A 184 -34.52 -17.21 -10.86
CA THR A 184 -34.61 -18.67 -10.95
C THR A 184 -34.98 -19.17 -12.36
N ASP A 185 -35.49 -18.29 -13.20
CA ASP A 185 -35.72 -18.58 -14.61
C ASP A 185 -34.43 -18.33 -15.41
N PHE A 186 -33.77 -19.42 -15.77
CA PHE A 186 -32.51 -19.38 -16.54
C PHE A 186 -32.71 -18.93 -18.00
N ALA A 187 -33.95 -18.96 -18.51
CA ALA A 187 -34.31 -18.43 -19.84
C ALA A 187 -34.66 -16.94 -19.82
N CYS A 188 -34.48 -16.27 -18.67
CA CYS A 188 -34.76 -14.85 -18.49
C CYS A 188 -33.97 -14.00 -19.51
N ALA A 189 -34.64 -13.15 -20.27
CA ALA A 189 -34.05 -12.29 -21.30
C ALA A 189 -32.95 -11.35 -20.78
N GLY A 190 -32.88 -11.08 -19.45
CA GLY A 190 -31.81 -10.32 -18.82
C GLY A 190 -30.59 -11.14 -18.44
N GLY A 191 -30.60 -12.47 -18.62
CA GLY A 191 -29.47 -13.35 -18.32
C GLY A 191 -28.36 -13.19 -19.36
N THR A 192 -27.11 -13.46 -18.95
CA THR A 192 -25.97 -13.57 -19.84
C THR A 192 -25.75 -15.03 -20.24
N GLU A 193 -25.12 -15.28 -21.39
CA GLU A 193 -24.75 -16.64 -21.80
C GLU A 193 -24.02 -17.41 -20.68
N LYS A 194 -23.09 -16.75 -19.99
CA LYS A 194 -22.35 -17.32 -18.85
C LYS A 194 -23.26 -17.66 -17.68
N SER A 195 -24.24 -16.84 -17.34
CA SER A 195 -25.17 -17.11 -16.24
C SER A 195 -26.15 -18.23 -16.61
N MET A 196 -26.60 -18.26 -17.82
CA MET A 196 -27.48 -19.33 -18.34
C MET A 196 -26.81 -20.70 -18.29
N LEU A 197 -25.51 -20.80 -18.69
CA LEU A 197 -24.72 -22.02 -18.57
C LEU A 197 -24.56 -22.51 -17.13
N GLN A 198 -24.70 -21.62 -16.16
CA GLN A 198 -24.67 -21.95 -14.73
C GLN A 198 -26.06 -22.25 -14.14
N GLY A 199 -27.11 -22.29 -14.96
CA GLY A 199 -28.50 -22.46 -14.51
C GLY A 199 -29.04 -21.23 -13.74
N ILE A 200 -28.48 -20.05 -14.01
CA ILE A 200 -28.81 -18.78 -13.34
C ILE A 200 -29.33 -17.82 -14.40
N GLY A 201 -30.49 -17.22 -14.18
CA GLY A 201 -31.01 -16.17 -15.05
C GLY A 201 -30.35 -14.80 -14.82
N PHE A 202 -31.16 -13.75 -14.88
CA PHE A 202 -30.65 -12.39 -14.67
C PHE A 202 -30.12 -12.19 -13.24
N ILE A 203 -28.92 -11.60 -13.13
CA ILE A 203 -28.27 -11.31 -11.85
C ILE A 203 -28.42 -9.82 -11.55
N PHE A 204 -28.91 -9.50 -10.38
CA PHE A 204 -28.99 -8.13 -9.87
C PHE A 204 -28.49 -8.04 -8.43
N ARG A 205 -28.48 -6.85 -7.87
CA ARG A 205 -28.01 -6.64 -6.49
C ARG A 205 -29.07 -5.90 -5.69
N ALA A 206 -29.34 -6.40 -4.49
CA ALA A 206 -30.24 -5.78 -3.53
C ALA A 206 -29.51 -5.52 -2.21
N SER A 207 -29.92 -4.50 -1.45
CA SER A 207 -29.40 -4.31 -0.10
C SER A 207 -30.00 -5.37 0.83
N SER A 208 -29.19 -5.83 1.81
CA SER A 208 -29.67 -6.76 2.84
C SER A 208 -30.96 -6.26 3.52
N LYS A 209 -31.04 -4.94 3.77
CA LYS A 209 -32.23 -4.31 4.34
C LYS A 209 -33.47 -4.41 3.43
N ALA A 210 -33.30 -4.26 2.11
CA ALA A 210 -34.41 -4.42 1.17
C ALA A 210 -34.91 -5.86 1.10
N ILE A 211 -33.99 -6.81 1.14
CA ILE A 211 -34.32 -8.25 1.20
C ILE A 211 -35.07 -8.55 2.48
N GLN A 212 -34.59 -8.11 3.65
CA GLN A 212 -35.23 -8.32 4.93
C GLN A 212 -36.65 -7.72 4.97
N ASN A 213 -36.79 -6.46 4.54
CA ASN A 213 -38.09 -5.80 4.49
C ASN A 213 -39.09 -6.57 3.61
N ALA A 214 -38.65 -7.16 2.51
CA ALA A 214 -39.49 -7.96 1.64
C ALA A 214 -39.92 -9.28 2.34
N VAL A 215 -38.98 -9.95 3.00
CA VAL A 215 -39.24 -11.19 3.76
C VAL A 215 -40.19 -10.91 4.91
N ASP A 216 -39.94 -9.85 5.71
CA ASP A 216 -40.78 -9.47 6.86
C ASP A 216 -42.21 -9.09 6.43
N ALA A 217 -42.38 -8.54 5.25
CA ALA A 217 -43.67 -8.22 4.65
C ALA A 217 -44.35 -9.44 3.99
N GLY A 218 -43.75 -10.62 4.05
CA GLY A 218 -44.27 -11.84 3.41
C GLY A 218 -44.21 -11.80 1.85
N HIS A 219 -43.36 -10.93 1.28
CA HIS A 219 -43.19 -10.84 -0.15
C HIS A 219 -42.03 -11.73 -0.63
N SER A 220 -42.23 -12.41 -1.75
CA SER A 220 -41.16 -13.08 -2.46
C SER A 220 -40.38 -12.08 -3.29
N LEU A 221 -39.04 -12.28 -3.42
CA LEU A 221 -38.26 -11.52 -4.35
C LEU A 221 -38.59 -11.94 -5.78
N SER A 222 -38.78 -10.98 -6.66
CA SER A 222 -39.06 -11.21 -8.08
C SER A 222 -38.00 -10.55 -8.97
N CYS A 223 -37.74 -11.18 -10.11
CA CYS A 223 -36.84 -10.64 -11.11
C CYS A 223 -37.40 -9.35 -11.72
N PRO A 224 -36.65 -8.25 -11.79
CA PRO A 224 -37.13 -7.02 -12.39
C PRO A 224 -37.35 -7.09 -13.91
N VAL A 225 -36.85 -8.15 -14.56
CA VAL A 225 -36.93 -8.32 -16.03
C VAL A 225 -38.14 -9.17 -16.42
N CYS A 226 -38.30 -10.36 -15.82
CA CYS A 226 -39.35 -11.33 -16.22
C CYS A 226 -40.39 -11.60 -15.13
N GLN A 227 -40.27 -10.99 -13.96
CA GLN A 227 -41.15 -11.17 -12.80
C GLN A 227 -41.12 -12.58 -12.18
N SER A 228 -40.31 -13.50 -12.71
CA SER A 228 -40.12 -14.82 -12.11
C SER A 228 -39.48 -14.71 -10.72
N PRO A 229 -39.64 -15.70 -9.83
CA PRO A 229 -39.01 -15.71 -8.52
C PRO A 229 -37.51 -15.51 -8.60
N ALA A 230 -36.95 -14.80 -7.62
CA ALA A 230 -35.52 -14.58 -7.50
C ALA A 230 -35.04 -15.10 -6.13
N THR A 231 -33.80 -15.56 -6.08
CA THR A 231 -33.19 -16.11 -4.88
C THR A 231 -31.79 -15.54 -4.66
N PHE A 232 -31.19 -15.79 -3.50
CA PHE A 232 -29.85 -15.35 -3.09
C PHE A 232 -29.18 -16.42 -2.23
N GLU A 233 -27.84 -16.35 -2.11
CA GLU A 233 -27.07 -17.24 -1.21
C GLU A 233 -27.22 -16.72 0.23
N GLU A 234 -27.69 -17.58 1.13
CA GLU A 234 -27.86 -17.25 2.55
C GLU A 234 -26.54 -16.87 3.23
N ASP A 235 -25.43 -17.51 2.86
CA ASP A 235 -24.10 -17.21 3.38
C ASP A 235 -23.59 -15.80 3.04
N THR A 236 -24.25 -15.09 2.12
CA THR A 236 -23.91 -13.70 1.75
C THR A 236 -24.66 -12.65 2.56
N VAL A 237 -25.59 -13.09 3.39
CA VAL A 237 -26.40 -12.23 4.29
C VAL A 237 -25.67 -12.14 5.63
N PRO A 238 -25.45 -10.95 6.21
CA PRO A 238 -24.79 -10.81 7.51
C PRO A 238 -25.57 -11.56 8.61
N GLU A 239 -24.82 -12.28 9.48
CA GLU A 239 -25.39 -12.89 10.68
C GLU A 239 -26.22 -11.86 11.47
N GLY A 240 -27.45 -12.21 11.82
CA GLY A 240 -28.41 -11.34 12.53
C GLY A 240 -29.55 -10.83 11.68
N LEU A 241 -29.67 -11.20 10.41
CA LEU A 241 -30.81 -10.86 9.56
C LEU A 241 -32.01 -11.81 9.76
N TYR A 242 -31.81 -12.90 10.51
CA TYR A 242 -32.84 -13.94 10.80
C TYR A 242 -33.19 -14.03 12.31
N ALA A 243 -32.83 -12.99 13.10
CA ALA A 243 -33.12 -12.96 14.54
C ALA A 243 -34.36 -12.09 14.86
#